data_dae9c7a3578cec0a0baa25ae9e12a6be
#
_entry.id   dae9c7a3578cec0a0baa25ae9e12a6be
#
_cell.length_a   1.000
_cell.length_b   1.000
_cell.length_c   1.000
_cell.angle_alpha   90.00
_cell.angle_beta   90.00
_cell.angle_gamma   90.00
#
_symmetry.space_group_name_H-M   'P 1'
#
loop_
_entity.id
_entity.type
_entity.pdbx_description
1 polymer ?
#
loop_
_entity_poly.entity_id
_entity_poly.type
_entity_poly.pdbx_seq_one_letter_code
_entity_poly.pdbx_strand_id
1 'polypeptide(L)'
;MKAFAQRLENLHATRPVTVLGAAVIDVIADAYALPWRGCDIELKQQGVNIGGCALNIAIALKRLGITAQNALPVGHGVWADIIRNAMAKQDLHSAVEADTGDNGWCLALVEPDGERTFMSFSGVENQWQQRWLDALHVPQN
;
A
#
# COMPACT_ATOMS: atom_id res chain seq x y z
N MET A 1 28.63 -0.26 14.36
CA MET A 1 27.16 -0.42 14.53
C MET A 1 26.58 0.49 15.62
N LYS A 2 27.12 0.55 16.87
CA LYS A 2 26.61 1.44 17.93
C LYS A 2 26.56 2.93 17.53
N ALA A 3 27.59 3.46 16.88
CA ALA A 3 27.64 4.86 16.43
C ALA A 3 26.59 5.17 15.33
N PHE A 4 26.23 4.20 14.50
CA PHE A 4 25.19 4.37 13.48
C PHE A 4 23.78 4.37 14.11
N ALA A 5 23.51 3.46 15.06
CA ALA A 5 22.26 3.44 15.80
C ALA A 5 22.06 4.77 16.56
N GLN A 6 23.09 5.27 17.22
CA GLN A 6 23.05 6.54 17.96
C GLN A 6 22.82 7.76 17.04
N ARG A 7 23.30 7.72 15.79
CA ARG A 7 23.01 8.75 14.78
C ARG A 7 21.56 8.66 14.29
N LEU A 8 20.97 7.46 14.20
CA LEU A 8 19.54 7.28 13.86
C LEU A 8 18.62 7.78 14.98
N GLU A 9 18.96 7.54 16.23
CA GLU A 9 18.21 8.04 17.40
C GLU A 9 18.16 9.57 17.46
N ASN A 10 19.16 10.25 16.92
CA ASN A 10 19.25 11.71 16.85
C ASN A 10 18.73 12.30 15.52
N LEU A 11 18.14 11.48 14.64
CA LEU A 11 17.53 11.94 13.41
C LEU A 11 16.20 12.63 13.73
N HIS A 12 16.21 13.95 13.67
CA HIS A 12 14.98 14.75 13.71
C HIS A 12 14.65 15.22 12.30
N ALA A 13 13.47 14.84 11.82
CA ALA A 13 12.97 15.36 10.55
C ALA A 13 12.73 16.87 10.70
N THR A 14 13.55 17.68 10.04
CA THR A 14 13.42 19.13 10.04
C THR A 14 12.48 19.65 8.94
N ARG A 15 12.10 18.77 8.01
CA ARG A 15 11.18 19.07 6.91
C ARG A 15 9.97 18.13 6.98
N PRO A 16 8.76 18.65 6.68
CA PRO A 16 7.60 17.80 6.57
C PRO A 16 7.76 16.82 5.41
N VAL A 17 7.27 15.61 5.61
CA VAL A 17 7.28 14.53 4.61
C VAL A 17 5.84 14.28 4.18
N THR A 18 5.60 14.24 2.87
CA THR A 18 4.33 13.81 2.31
C THR A 18 4.57 12.54 1.49
N VAL A 19 3.81 11.50 1.78
CA VAL A 19 3.84 10.22 1.07
C VAL A 19 2.63 10.14 0.16
N LEU A 20 2.87 10.08 -1.15
CA LEU A 20 1.81 9.94 -2.16
C LEU A 20 1.93 8.57 -2.85
N GLY A 21 0.81 7.91 -3.03
CA GLY A 21 0.77 6.68 -3.80
C GLY A 21 -0.35 5.75 -3.37
N ALA A 22 -0.16 4.45 -3.59
CA ALA A 22 -1.19 3.44 -3.41
C ALA A 22 -1.00 2.62 -2.13
N ALA A 23 -2.13 2.24 -1.54
CA ALA A 23 -2.29 1.08 -0.70
C ALA A 23 -3.15 0.07 -1.45
N VAL A 24 -2.70 -1.18 -1.57
CA VAL A 24 -3.34 -2.24 -2.34
C VAL A 24 -3.38 -3.53 -1.55
N ILE A 25 -4.21 -4.46 -2.00
CA ILE A 25 -4.31 -5.81 -1.45
C ILE A 25 -3.55 -6.78 -2.36
N ASP A 26 -2.72 -7.63 -1.78
CA ASP A 26 -2.07 -8.75 -2.44
C ASP A 26 -2.71 -10.06 -1.96
N VAL A 27 -3.47 -10.71 -2.83
CA VAL A 27 -3.98 -12.06 -2.63
C VAL A 27 -2.93 -13.03 -3.15
N ILE A 28 -2.31 -13.79 -2.26
CA ILE A 28 -1.23 -14.71 -2.61
C ILE A 28 -1.80 -16.11 -2.75
N ALA A 29 -1.51 -16.77 -3.85
CA ALA A 29 -1.95 -18.12 -4.13
C ALA A 29 -0.84 -18.95 -4.78
N ASP A 30 -0.70 -20.20 -4.34
CA ASP A 30 0.14 -21.18 -5.01
C ASP A 30 -0.55 -21.65 -6.30
N ALA A 31 0.21 -21.69 -7.38
CA ALA A 31 -0.19 -22.22 -8.66
C ALA A 31 0.82 -23.29 -9.07
N TYR A 32 0.36 -24.43 -9.57
CA TYR A 32 1.25 -25.44 -10.12
C TYR A 32 1.84 -25.06 -11.50
N ALA A 33 1.18 -24.13 -12.20
CA ALA A 33 1.59 -23.52 -13.44
C ALA A 33 0.81 -22.22 -13.68
N LEU A 34 1.27 -21.38 -14.58
CA LEU A 34 0.49 -20.22 -15.02
C LEU A 34 -0.73 -20.66 -15.84
N PRO A 35 -1.88 -19.97 -15.71
CA PRO A 35 -3.06 -20.25 -16.49
C PRO A 35 -2.82 -19.96 -17.98
N TRP A 36 -3.31 -20.86 -18.84
CA TRP A 36 -3.31 -20.68 -20.30
C TRP A 36 -4.74 -20.49 -20.79
N ARG A 37 -4.87 -20.05 -22.03
CA ARG A 37 -6.18 -19.75 -22.63
C ARG A 37 -7.10 -20.98 -22.58
N GLY A 38 -8.28 -20.81 -21.97
CA GLY A 38 -9.31 -21.84 -21.88
C GLY A 38 -9.09 -22.88 -20.79
N CYS A 39 -8.07 -22.73 -19.94
CA CYS A 39 -7.90 -23.61 -18.80
C CYS A 39 -8.84 -23.26 -17.64
N ASP A 40 -9.09 -24.26 -16.81
CA ASP A 40 -9.59 -24.12 -15.45
C ASP A 40 -8.47 -24.60 -14.53
N ILE A 41 -7.98 -23.73 -13.66
CA ILE A 41 -6.85 -24.02 -12.77
C ILE A 41 -7.27 -23.76 -11.32
N GLU A 42 -7.08 -24.77 -10.47
CA GLU A 42 -7.29 -24.65 -9.05
C GLU A 42 -6.06 -24.03 -8.39
N LEU A 43 -6.27 -22.96 -7.61
CA LEU A 43 -5.24 -22.27 -6.86
C LEU A 43 -5.42 -22.51 -5.37
N LYS A 44 -4.30 -22.65 -4.67
CA LYS A 44 -4.32 -22.74 -3.21
C LYS A 44 -4.00 -21.37 -2.61
N GLN A 45 -5.01 -20.71 -2.02
CA GLN A 45 -4.80 -19.42 -1.35
C GLN A 45 -3.87 -19.59 -0.15
N GLN A 46 -2.81 -18.78 -0.10
CA GLN A 46 -1.85 -18.74 1.00
C GLN A 46 -2.15 -17.60 1.98
N GLY A 47 -2.65 -16.48 1.50
CA GLY A 47 -2.96 -15.35 2.35
C GLY A 47 -3.41 -14.11 1.61
N VAL A 48 -3.77 -13.12 2.39
CA VAL A 48 -4.08 -11.78 1.93
C VAL A 48 -3.18 -10.82 2.69
N ASN A 49 -2.32 -10.12 1.98
CA ASN A 49 -1.43 -9.11 2.53
C ASN A 49 -1.86 -7.73 2.06
N ILE A 50 -1.47 -6.73 2.83
CA ILE A 50 -1.66 -5.35 2.43
C ILE A 50 -0.30 -4.83 2.01
N GLY A 51 -0.24 -4.29 0.80
CA GLY A 51 0.96 -3.83 0.15
C GLY A 51 0.82 -2.43 -0.43
N GLY A 52 1.67 -2.15 -1.38
CA GLY A 52 1.83 -0.85 -2.01
C GLY A 52 3.08 -0.14 -1.47
N CYS A 53 3.92 0.33 -2.39
CA CYS A 53 5.20 0.97 -2.03
C CYS A 53 5.00 2.15 -1.10
N ALA A 54 3.98 2.98 -1.36
CA ALA A 54 3.70 4.17 -0.56
C ALA A 54 3.23 3.81 0.85
N LEU A 55 2.37 2.81 1.02
CA LEU A 55 1.96 2.34 2.34
C LEU A 55 3.17 1.79 3.13
N ASN A 56 4.03 1.02 2.48
CA ASN A 56 5.24 0.50 3.14
C ASN A 56 6.18 1.62 3.59
N ILE A 57 6.30 2.69 2.79
CA ILE A 57 7.07 3.90 3.17
C ILE A 57 6.41 4.58 4.38
N ALA A 58 5.09 4.77 4.36
CA ALA A 58 4.37 5.38 5.47
C ALA A 58 4.55 4.61 6.78
N ILE A 59 4.46 3.28 6.73
CA ILE A 59 4.72 2.40 7.88
C ILE A 59 6.16 2.53 8.36
N ALA A 60 7.14 2.55 7.45
CA ALA A 60 8.54 2.69 7.81
C ALA A 60 8.84 4.04 8.48
N LEU A 61 8.32 5.14 7.94
CA LEU A 61 8.45 6.47 8.53
C LEU A 61 7.83 6.52 9.94
N LYS A 62 6.63 5.96 10.09
CA LYS A 62 5.97 5.88 11.41
C LYS A 62 6.83 5.13 12.43
N ARG A 63 7.40 3.97 12.05
CA ARG A 63 8.28 3.18 12.92
C ARG A 63 9.58 3.90 13.29
N LEU A 64 10.05 4.79 12.43
CA LEU A 64 11.21 5.65 12.68
C LEU A 64 10.87 6.91 13.49
N GLY A 65 9.61 7.09 13.90
CA GLY A 65 9.16 8.29 14.61
C GLY A 65 9.09 9.55 13.74
N ILE A 66 9.11 9.40 12.42
CA ILE A 66 9.03 10.51 11.48
C ILE A 66 7.55 10.77 11.16
N THR A 67 7.07 11.97 11.47
CA THR A 67 5.72 12.39 11.12
C THR A 67 5.64 12.64 9.62
N ALA A 68 4.66 12.01 8.96
CA ALA A 68 4.39 12.20 7.54
C ALA A 68 2.89 12.43 7.31
N GLN A 69 2.57 13.27 6.33
CA GLN A 69 1.24 13.34 5.77
C GLN A 69 1.12 12.24 4.71
N ASN A 70 0.15 11.33 4.88
CA ASN A 70 -0.02 10.23 3.95
C ASN A 70 -1.20 10.54 3.02
N ALA A 71 -0.96 10.58 1.73
CA ALA A 71 -1.96 10.70 0.68
C ALA A 71 -2.06 9.35 -0.05
N LEU A 72 -2.81 8.43 0.55
CA LEU A 72 -3.04 7.08 0.07
C LEU A 72 -4.55 6.96 -0.19
N PRO A 73 -5.03 7.11 -1.44
CA PRO A 73 -6.46 7.09 -1.70
C PRO A 73 -7.10 5.78 -1.21
N VAL A 74 -8.06 5.90 -0.32
CA VAL A 74 -8.86 4.78 0.19
C VAL A 74 -10.32 5.04 -0.20
N GLY A 75 -10.93 4.04 -0.80
CA GLY A 75 -12.31 4.11 -1.26
C GLY A 75 -13.32 3.47 -0.31
N HIS A 76 -14.38 2.95 -0.91
CA HIS A 76 -15.46 2.26 -0.23
C HIS A 76 -15.68 0.89 -0.86
N GLY A 77 -15.62 -0.16 -0.06
CA GLY A 77 -15.80 -1.54 -0.49
C GLY A 77 -14.98 -2.50 0.36
N VAL A 78 -14.98 -3.77 -0.03
CA VAL A 78 -14.34 -4.86 0.74
C VAL A 78 -12.84 -4.64 0.89
N TRP A 79 -12.18 -4.27 -0.20
CA TRP A 79 -10.73 -4.06 -0.21
C TRP A 79 -10.34 -2.78 0.53
N ALA A 80 -11.10 -1.70 0.33
CA ALA A 80 -10.93 -0.44 1.05
C ALA A 80 -11.06 -0.62 2.56
N ASP A 81 -12.03 -1.42 3.03
CA ASP A 81 -12.23 -1.68 4.46
C ASP A 81 -11.06 -2.46 5.07
N ILE A 82 -10.51 -3.44 4.33
CA ILE A 82 -9.32 -4.17 4.78
C ILE A 82 -8.12 -3.21 4.90
N ILE A 83 -7.90 -2.35 3.91
CA ILE A 83 -6.83 -1.34 3.91
C ILE A 83 -7.00 -0.37 5.07
N ARG A 84 -8.21 0.19 5.24
CA ARG A 84 -8.52 1.14 6.31
C ARG A 84 -8.27 0.54 7.69
N ASN A 85 -8.70 -0.70 7.91
CA ASN A 85 -8.48 -1.41 9.17
C ASN A 85 -6.99 -1.67 9.43
N ALA A 86 -6.23 -2.00 8.40
CA ALA A 86 -4.80 -2.23 8.56
C ALA A 86 -4.01 -0.94 8.81
N MET A 87 -4.37 0.15 8.14
CA MET A 87 -3.79 1.47 8.42
C MET A 87 -4.09 1.90 9.86
N ALA A 88 -5.33 1.72 10.32
CA ALA A 88 -5.72 2.04 11.69
C ALA A 88 -4.92 1.25 12.73
N LYS A 89 -4.64 -0.04 12.51
CA LYS A 89 -3.77 -0.85 13.38
C LYS A 89 -2.33 -0.34 13.48
N GLN A 90 -1.86 0.39 12.48
CA GLN A 90 -0.55 1.04 12.45
C GLN A 90 -0.62 2.50 12.91
N ASP A 91 -1.79 2.96 13.38
CA ASP A 91 -2.05 4.37 13.69
C ASP A 91 -1.68 5.29 12.51
N LEU A 92 -2.07 4.88 11.30
CA LEU A 92 -1.92 5.62 10.06
C LEU A 92 -3.28 6.05 9.53
N HIS A 93 -3.32 7.26 9.01
CA HIS A 93 -4.51 7.83 8.36
C HIS A 93 -4.12 8.40 7.00
N SER A 94 -5.03 8.29 6.03
CA SER A 94 -4.88 8.97 4.76
C SER A 94 -5.50 10.37 4.83
N ALA A 95 -4.81 11.34 4.21
CA ALA A 95 -5.33 12.70 4.03
C ALA A 95 -6.31 12.80 2.84
N VAL A 96 -6.46 11.73 2.07
CA VAL A 96 -7.31 11.67 0.89
C VAL A 96 -8.20 10.44 0.92
N GLU A 97 -9.46 10.63 0.54
CA GLU A 97 -10.47 9.58 0.47
C GLU A 97 -11.24 9.72 -0.84
N ALA A 98 -11.53 8.59 -1.47
CA ALA A 98 -12.37 8.57 -2.66
C ALA A 98 -13.84 8.52 -2.24
N ASP A 99 -14.70 9.28 -2.94
CA ASP A 99 -16.12 9.33 -2.61
C ASP A 99 -16.85 8.03 -2.96
N THR A 100 -16.37 7.34 -3.98
CA THR A 100 -16.97 6.10 -4.51
C THR A 100 -15.89 5.17 -5.05
N GLY A 101 -16.21 3.88 -5.15
CA GLY A 101 -15.34 2.86 -5.70
C GLY A 101 -14.46 2.17 -4.65
N ASP A 102 -13.98 0.98 -4.96
CA ASP A 102 -13.13 0.19 -4.09
C ASP A 102 -11.65 0.35 -4.46
N ASN A 103 -10.77 -0.03 -3.56
CA ASN A 103 -9.34 -0.10 -3.84
C ASN A 103 -9.02 -1.28 -4.76
N GLY A 104 -7.91 -1.15 -5.49
CA GLY A 104 -7.37 -2.20 -6.30
C GLY A 104 -6.79 -3.35 -5.47
N TRP A 105 -6.67 -4.48 -6.11
CA TRP A 105 -6.06 -5.67 -5.54
C TRP A 105 -5.24 -6.42 -6.60
N CYS A 106 -4.39 -7.29 -6.17
CA CYS A 106 -3.52 -8.07 -7.02
C CYS A 106 -3.61 -9.54 -6.65
N LEU A 107 -3.71 -10.41 -7.64
CA LEU A 107 -3.48 -11.83 -7.49
C LEU A 107 -2.01 -12.13 -7.78
N ALA A 108 -1.28 -12.58 -6.77
CA ALA A 108 0.11 -13.00 -6.88
C ALA A 108 0.14 -14.53 -6.95
N LEU A 109 0.40 -15.07 -8.13
CA LEU A 109 0.60 -16.50 -8.36
C LEU A 109 2.05 -16.87 -8.05
N VAL A 110 2.24 -17.86 -7.19
CA VAL A 110 3.56 -18.38 -6.81
C VAL A 110 3.70 -19.78 -7.39
N GLU A 111 4.65 -19.97 -8.30
CA GLU A 111 4.96 -21.25 -8.91
C GLU A 111 5.91 -22.10 -8.03
N PRO A 112 6.04 -23.42 -8.27
CA PRO A 112 6.84 -24.31 -7.42
C PRO A 112 8.34 -23.94 -7.34
N ASP A 113 8.86 -23.24 -8.33
CA ASP A 113 10.24 -22.73 -8.35
C ASP A 113 10.42 -21.41 -7.60
N GLY A 114 9.29 -20.85 -7.08
CA GLY A 114 9.26 -19.58 -6.34
C GLY A 114 9.09 -18.34 -7.23
N GLU A 115 8.95 -18.52 -8.55
CA GLU A 115 8.65 -17.41 -9.47
C GLU A 115 7.24 -16.85 -9.17
N ARG A 116 7.07 -15.56 -9.39
CA ARG A 116 5.82 -14.85 -9.08
C ARG A 116 5.29 -14.11 -10.29
N THR A 117 4.04 -14.38 -10.60
CA THR A 117 3.30 -13.66 -11.63
C THR A 117 2.14 -12.90 -11.01
N PHE A 118 1.98 -11.64 -11.41
CA PHE A 118 0.98 -10.75 -10.83
C PHE A 118 -0.10 -10.40 -11.85
N MET A 119 -1.36 -10.51 -11.41
CA MET A 119 -2.53 -10.03 -12.14
C MET A 119 -3.22 -8.97 -11.30
N SER A 120 -3.16 -7.70 -11.74
CA SER A 120 -3.60 -6.56 -10.95
C SER A 120 -4.92 -6.00 -11.45
N PHE A 121 -5.77 -5.66 -10.51
CA PHE A 121 -7.03 -4.94 -10.71
C PHE A 121 -6.88 -3.55 -10.12
N SER A 122 -6.93 -2.54 -10.98
CA SER A 122 -6.83 -1.14 -10.56
C SER A 122 -8.11 -0.67 -9.90
N GLY A 123 -7.98 0.10 -8.84
CA GLY A 123 -9.07 0.74 -8.12
C GLY A 123 -8.87 2.25 -7.99
N VAL A 124 -9.47 2.81 -6.96
CA VAL A 124 -9.47 4.26 -6.71
C VAL A 124 -8.08 4.84 -6.48
N GLU A 125 -7.12 4.04 -6.02
CA GLU A 125 -5.73 4.46 -5.77
C GLU A 125 -5.01 4.94 -7.04
N ASN A 126 -5.53 4.57 -8.23
CA ASN A 126 -5.01 5.01 -9.53
C ASN A 126 -5.84 6.14 -10.16
N GLN A 127 -6.91 6.60 -9.50
CA GLN A 127 -7.85 7.61 -10.01
C GLN A 127 -7.62 8.97 -9.36
N TRP A 128 -6.38 9.45 -9.39
CA TRP A 128 -5.98 10.71 -8.76
C TRP A 128 -6.78 11.90 -9.28
N GLN A 129 -7.19 12.77 -8.35
CA GLN A 129 -7.98 13.98 -8.62
C GLN A 129 -7.23 15.21 -8.13
N GLN A 130 -7.34 16.32 -8.85
CA GLN A 130 -6.69 17.57 -8.49
C GLN A 130 -7.05 18.02 -7.08
N ARG A 131 -8.30 17.88 -6.68
CA ARG A 131 -8.76 18.25 -5.32
C ARG A 131 -8.02 17.52 -4.19
N TRP A 132 -7.52 16.32 -4.44
CA TRP A 132 -6.74 15.58 -3.43
C TRP A 132 -5.36 16.19 -3.26
N LEU A 133 -4.75 16.65 -4.36
CA LEU A 133 -3.47 17.36 -4.30
C LEU A 133 -3.61 18.73 -3.66
N ASP A 134 -4.69 19.43 -3.95
CA ASP A 134 -5.00 20.76 -3.39
C ASP A 134 -5.25 20.70 -1.87
N ALA A 135 -5.78 19.57 -1.38
CA ALA A 135 -6.02 19.33 0.05
C ALA A 135 -4.72 19.02 0.85
N LEU A 136 -3.62 18.70 0.16
CA LEU A 136 -2.36 18.41 0.83
C LEU A 136 -1.67 19.70 1.27
N HIS A 137 -1.24 19.72 2.52
CA HIS A 137 -0.42 20.81 3.05
C HIS A 137 1.02 20.63 2.54
N VAL A 138 1.32 21.25 1.39
CA VAL A 138 2.70 21.38 0.92
C VAL A 138 3.24 22.67 1.48
N PRO A 139 4.25 22.66 2.36
CA PRO A 139 4.85 23.89 2.85
C PRO A 139 5.42 24.69 1.68
N GLN A 140 4.97 25.90 1.53
CA GLN A 140 5.62 26.85 0.63
C GLN A 140 6.95 27.25 1.28
N ASN A 141 8.05 27.00 0.57
CA ASN A 141 9.39 27.46 0.97
C ASN A 141 9.51 28.96 0.86
#